data_617fa7d6b9ad89ee5d22a956871d4e6a
#
_entry.id   617fa7d6b9ad89ee5d22a956871d4e6a
#
_cell.length_a   1.000
_cell.length_b   1.000
_cell.length_c   1.000
_cell.angle_alpha   90.00
_cell.angle_beta   90.00
_cell.angle_gamma   90.00
#
_symmetry.space_group_name_H-M   'P 1'
#
loop_
_entity.id
_entity.type
_entity.pdbx_description
1 polymer ?
#
loop_
_entity_poly.entity_id
_entity_poly.type
_entity_poly.pdbx_seq_one_letter_code
_entity_poly.pdbx_strand_id
1 'polypeptide(L)'
;MTLTIHPVNGIPEVTQGMDLGNLIGDICSSSEFGLADGDVLVVTQKIVSKAEGAMIEIDQTDPLSHKPIVEREAVRILRRRGDLIITETKHGFVCANAGIDLSNVARGQAALLPEDSDRSARRIVERIRHSCGVDVGVIISDTFGRPWRRGVTDVAIGCAGVAAVVDLRGTEDSLGRELMVTEVCVADELAAAADLVCGKAEGIPVALIRG
;
A
#
# COMPACT_ATOMS: atom_id res chain seq x y z
N MET A 1 12.62 -4.23 -22.63
CA MET A 1 12.17 -3.50 -21.42
C MET A 1 12.72 -4.27 -20.22
N THR A 2 13.32 -3.61 -19.26
CA THR A 2 13.84 -4.21 -18.03
C THR A 2 13.16 -3.53 -16.86
N LEU A 3 12.46 -4.31 -16.04
CA LEU A 3 11.87 -3.82 -14.79
C LEU A 3 12.90 -3.96 -13.68
N THR A 4 13.14 -2.91 -12.93
CA THR A 4 14.00 -2.91 -11.74
C THR A 4 13.21 -2.48 -10.51
N ILE A 5 13.51 -3.08 -9.36
CA ILE A 5 12.85 -2.77 -8.08
C ILE A 5 13.94 -2.48 -7.06
N HIS A 6 13.89 -1.29 -6.48
CA HIS A 6 14.89 -0.81 -5.53
C HIS A 6 14.25 -0.58 -4.16
N PRO A 7 14.79 -1.18 -3.08
CA PRO A 7 14.37 -0.85 -1.71
C PRO A 7 14.80 0.58 -1.38
N VAL A 8 13.90 1.40 -0.87
CA VAL A 8 14.22 2.76 -0.41
C VAL A 8 14.64 2.70 1.05
N ASN A 9 15.96 2.63 1.26
CA ASN A 9 16.55 2.54 2.58
C ASN A 9 16.63 3.92 3.25
N GLY A 10 16.68 3.94 4.59
CA GLY A 10 16.91 5.18 5.34
C GLY A 10 15.65 5.96 5.68
N ILE A 11 14.46 5.43 5.41
CA ILE A 11 13.22 6.02 5.91
C ILE A 11 13.22 5.91 7.45
N PRO A 12 13.17 7.02 8.19
CA PRO A 12 13.14 6.99 9.65
C PRO A 12 11.80 6.48 10.18
N GLU A 13 11.70 6.28 11.50
CA GLU A 13 10.39 6.04 12.12
C GLU A 13 9.45 7.21 11.82
N VAL A 14 8.35 6.91 11.15
CA VAL A 14 7.36 7.91 10.75
C VAL A 14 6.44 8.24 11.91
N THR A 15 6.23 9.54 12.14
CA THR A 15 5.33 10.07 13.15
C THR A 15 4.27 10.98 12.53
N GLN A 16 3.20 11.22 13.28
CA GLN A 16 2.11 12.06 12.83
C GLN A 16 2.57 13.46 12.41
N GLY A 17 2.08 13.90 11.25
CA GLY A 17 2.39 15.20 10.67
C GLY A 17 3.63 15.23 9.77
N MET A 18 4.38 14.13 9.65
CA MET A 18 5.50 14.06 8.71
C MET A 18 5.03 14.16 7.26
N ASP A 19 5.74 14.95 6.46
CA ASP A 19 5.50 15.07 5.01
C ASP A 19 6.21 13.92 4.27
N LEU A 20 5.47 12.86 3.97
CA LEU A 20 6.00 11.67 3.32
C LEU A 20 6.52 11.96 1.91
N GLY A 21 5.89 12.88 1.19
CA GLY A 21 6.33 13.20 -0.18
C GLY A 21 7.70 13.84 -0.20
N ASN A 22 7.94 14.84 0.65
CA ASN A 22 9.26 15.45 0.78
C ASN A 22 10.30 14.45 1.30
N LEU A 23 9.96 13.69 2.35
CA LEU A 23 10.86 12.69 2.94
C LEU A 23 11.31 11.64 1.92
N ILE A 24 10.35 11.02 1.21
CA ILE A 24 10.63 9.97 0.22
C ILE A 24 11.38 10.57 -0.97
N GLY A 25 10.96 11.73 -1.45
CA GLY A 25 11.59 12.44 -2.56
C GLY A 25 13.06 12.74 -2.30
N ASP A 26 13.39 13.29 -1.13
CA ASP A 26 14.77 13.63 -0.73
C ASP A 26 15.65 12.38 -0.62
N ILE A 27 15.14 11.30 -0.02
CA ILE A 27 15.87 10.04 0.13
C ILE A 27 16.10 9.39 -1.24
N CYS A 28 15.08 9.29 -2.09
CA CYS A 28 15.22 8.71 -3.42
C CYS A 28 16.19 9.54 -4.29
N SER A 29 16.07 10.87 -4.29
CA SER A 29 16.94 11.74 -5.06
C SER A 29 18.42 11.65 -4.63
N SER A 30 18.68 11.34 -3.36
CA SER A 30 20.02 11.18 -2.80
C SER A 30 20.56 9.75 -2.92
N SER A 31 19.76 8.80 -3.38
CA SER A 31 20.16 7.40 -3.55
C SER A 31 20.95 7.17 -4.84
N GLU A 32 21.62 6.02 -4.95
CA GLU A 32 22.40 5.65 -6.14
C GLU A 32 21.53 5.50 -7.41
N PHE A 33 20.25 5.11 -7.25
CA PHE A 33 19.32 4.98 -8.37
C PHE A 33 18.65 6.31 -8.76
N GLY A 34 18.71 7.33 -7.89
CA GLY A 34 18.05 8.61 -8.11
C GLY A 34 16.53 8.48 -8.27
N LEU A 35 15.88 9.61 -8.60
CA LEU A 35 14.45 9.66 -8.92
C LEU A 35 14.29 10.20 -10.35
N ALA A 36 13.43 9.60 -11.15
CA ALA A 36 13.22 9.96 -12.54
C ALA A 36 11.73 9.97 -12.92
N ASP A 37 11.40 10.66 -14.01
CA ASP A 37 10.06 10.65 -14.58
C ASP A 37 9.64 9.22 -14.95
N GLY A 38 8.42 8.87 -14.58
CA GLY A 38 7.86 7.55 -14.84
C GLY A 38 8.18 6.49 -13.77
N ASP A 39 8.98 6.81 -12.76
CA ASP A 39 9.17 5.91 -11.62
C ASP A 39 7.85 5.70 -10.86
N VAL A 40 7.67 4.50 -10.32
CA VAL A 40 6.54 4.19 -9.45
C VAL A 40 7.05 3.90 -8.04
N LEU A 41 6.55 4.64 -7.07
CA LEU A 41 6.84 4.43 -5.65
C LEU A 41 5.71 3.61 -5.03
N VAL A 42 6.05 2.45 -4.48
CA VAL A 42 5.13 1.64 -3.67
C VAL A 42 5.41 1.93 -2.22
N VAL A 43 4.41 2.47 -1.53
CA VAL A 43 4.50 2.95 -0.14
C VAL A 43 3.57 2.11 0.74
N THR A 44 4.10 1.49 1.79
CA THR A 44 3.26 0.69 2.68
C THR A 44 2.25 1.57 3.41
N GLN A 45 1.01 1.11 3.49
CA GLN A 45 -0.10 1.75 4.22
C GLN A 45 0.33 2.24 5.61
N LYS A 46 1.16 1.49 6.30
CA LYS A 46 1.50 1.74 7.69
C LYS A 46 2.18 3.09 7.93
N ILE A 47 3.13 3.49 7.09
CA ILE A 47 3.77 4.80 7.25
C ILE A 47 2.81 5.94 6.88
N VAL A 48 1.88 5.69 5.95
CA VAL A 48 0.82 6.66 5.61
C VAL A 48 -0.10 6.84 6.82
N SER A 49 -0.58 5.76 7.42
CA SER A 49 -1.44 5.80 8.61
C SER A 49 -0.76 6.51 9.79
N LYS A 50 0.53 6.23 10.04
CA LYS A 50 1.31 6.94 11.06
C LYS A 50 1.38 8.45 10.77
N ALA A 51 1.73 8.83 9.55
CA ALA A 51 1.85 10.23 9.15
C ALA A 51 0.51 10.98 9.26
N GLU A 52 -0.60 10.33 8.93
CA GLU A 52 -1.94 10.91 8.99
C GLU A 52 -2.59 10.81 10.38
N GLY A 53 -1.95 10.12 11.34
CA GLY A 53 -2.48 9.93 12.68
C GLY A 53 -3.63 8.91 12.75
N ALA A 54 -3.74 8.02 11.74
CA ALA A 54 -4.70 6.91 11.72
C ALA A 54 -4.23 5.77 12.66
N MET A 55 -3.93 6.14 13.90
CA MET A 55 -3.45 5.27 14.97
C MET A 55 -4.44 5.27 16.12
N ILE A 56 -4.61 4.11 16.75
CA ILE A 56 -5.53 3.97 17.89
C ILE A 56 -4.85 3.21 19.02
N GLU A 57 -5.16 3.63 20.26
CA GLU A 57 -4.70 2.93 21.46
C GLU A 57 -5.50 1.66 21.68
N ILE A 58 -4.81 0.60 22.10
CA ILE A 58 -5.34 -0.69 22.46
C ILE A 58 -4.75 -1.17 23.79
N ASP A 59 -5.45 -2.03 24.50
CA ASP A 59 -4.89 -2.66 25.71
C ASP A 59 -3.84 -3.70 25.31
N GLN A 60 -2.58 -3.41 25.60
CA GLN A 60 -1.45 -4.30 25.31
C GLN A 60 -1.47 -5.59 26.14
N THR A 61 -2.27 -5.66 27.21
CA THR A 61 -2.41 -6.85 28.06
C THR A 61 -3.48 -7.82 27.55
N ASP A 62 -4.41 -7.33 26.71
CA ASP A 62 -5.42 -8.15 26.04
C ASP A 62 -5.12 -8.28 24.54
N PRO A 63 -4.69 -9.47 24.07
CA PRO A 63 -4.41 -9.71 22.64
C PRO A 63 -5.61 -9.47 21.72
N LEU A 64 -6.83 -9.45 22.26
CA LEU A 64 -8.07 -9.28 21.50
C LEU A 64 -8.67 -7.86 21.63
N SER A 65 -8.02 -6.95 22.34
CA SER A 65 -8.50 -5.58 22.60
C SER A 65 -8.77 -4.77 21.31
N HIS A 66 -8.16 -5.14 20.19
CA HIS A 66 -8.42 -4.55 18.88
C HIS A 66 -9.74 -5.02 18.23
N LYS A 67 -10.37 -6.12 18.70
CA LYS A 67 -11.56 -6.68 18.03
C LYS A 67 -12.79 -5.76 18.04
N PRO A 68 -13.12 -5.04 19.12
CA PRO A 68 -14.18 -4.05 19.07
C PRO A 68 -13.93 -2.94 18.04
N ILE A 69 -12.65 -2.61 17.80
CA ILE A 69 -12.27 -1.62 16.79
C ILE A 69 -12.51 -2.19 15.39
N VAL A 70 -12.14 -3.45 15.14
CA VAL A 70 -12.44 -4.17 13.88
C VAL A 70 -13.94 -4.12 13.57
N GLU A 71 -14.78 -4.35 14.56
CA GLU A 71 -16.24 -4.33 14.38
C GLU A 71 -16.77 -2.92 14.07
N ARG A 72 -16.17 -1.90 14.66
CA ARG A 72 -16.53 -0.48 14.39
C ARG A 72 -16.08 -0.02 12.99
N GLU A 73 -14.90 -0.44 12.54
CA GLU A 73 -14.35 -0.05 11.23
C GLU A 73 -14.95 -0.88 10.07
N ALA A 74 -15.62 -2.00 10.38
CA ALA A 74 -16.27 -2.83 9.38
C ALA A 74 -17.65 -2.28 9.00
N VAL A 75 -17.90 -2.15 7.69
CA VAL A 75 -19.25 -1.93 7.17
C VAL A 75 -20.08 -3.21 7.32
N ARG A 76 -19.44 -4.35 7.08
CA ARG A 76 -20.08 -5.66 7.19
C ARG A 76 -19.08 -6.73 7.61
N ILE A 77 -19.50 -7.62 8.50
CA ILE A 77 -18.75 -8.83 8.84
C ILE A 77 -19.23 -9.95 7.93
N LEU A 78 -18.33 -10.48 7.12
CA LEU A 78 -18.62 -11.55 6.17
C LEU A 78 -18.43 -12.93 6.78
N ARG A 79 -17.40 -13.10 7.63
CA ARG A 79 -17.09 -14.39 8.26
C ARG A 79 -16.28 -14.21 9.53
N ARG A 80 -16.52 -15.11 10.49
CA ARG A 80 -15.67 -15.30 11.68
C ARG A 80 -15.11 -16.72 11.68
N ARG A 81 -13.82 -16.85 12.00
CA ARG A 81 -13.16 -18.15 12.20
C ARG A 81 -12.16 -18.00 13.35
N GLY A 82 -12.59 -18.40 14.56
CA GLY A 82 -11.86 -18.07 15.79
C GLY A 82 -11.72 -16.55 15.90
N ASP A 83 -10.51 -16.07 16.14
CA ASP A 83 -10.23 -14.66 16.30
C ASP A 83 -10.09 -13.90 14.95
N LEU A 84 -10.07 -14.62 13.83
CA LEU A 84 -10.05 -14.01 12.51
C LEU A 84 -11.44 -13.53 12.12
N ILE A 85 -11.57 -12.25 11.79
CA ILE A 85 -12.79 -11.63 11.30
C ILE A 85 -12.53 -11.17 9.86
N ILE A 86 -13.27 -11.71 8.90
CA ILE A 86 -13.26 -11.21 7.50
C ILE A 86 -14.37 -10.18 7.38
N THR A 87 -14.01 -9.01 6.95
CA THR A 87 -14.88 -7.83 6.91
C THR A 87 -14.86 -7.17 5.55
N GLU A 88 -15.92 -6.44 5.26
CA GLU A 88 -15.93 -5.40 4.24
C GLU A 88 -15.68 -4.06 4.95
N THR A 89 -14.69 -3.30 4.46
CA THR A 89 -14.32 -2.00 5.01
C THR A 89 -15.12 -0.87 4.36
N LYS A 90 -15.10 0.32 4.94
CA LYS A 90 -15.69 1.53 4.34
C LYS A 90 -15.10 1.89 2.97
N HIS A 91 -13.89 1.40 2.67
CA HIS A 91 -13.21 1.58 1.39
C HIS A 91 -13.66 0.56 0.33
N GLY A 92 -14.48 -0.43 0.70
CA GLY A 92 -14.93 -1.51 -0.18
C GLY A 92 -14.00 -2.73 -0.21
N PHE A 93 -12.94 -2.75 0.58
CA PHE A 93 -12.04 -3.91 0.64
C PHE A 93 -12.63 -5.04 1.47
N VAL A 94 -12.50 -6.26 0.95
CA VAL A 94 -12.78 -7.48 1.70
C VAL A 94 -11.47 -8.03 2.24
N CYS A 95 -11.22 -7.83 3.52
CA CYS A 95 -9.95 -8.21 4.15
C CYS A 95 -10.12 -8.70 5.58
N ALA A 96 -9.02 -9.19 6.15
CA ALA A 96 -8.96 -9.61 7.55
C ALA A 96 -8.96 -8.39 8.48
N ASN A 97 -9.75 -8.48 9.57
CA ASN A 97 -9.72 -7.51 10.66
C ASN A 97 -9.87 -6.05 10.23
N ALA A 98 -10.62 -5.76 9.18
CA ALA A 98 -10.83 -4.42 8.61
C ALA A 98 -9.53 -3.68 8.22
N GLY A 99 -8.46 -4.42 7.89
CA GLY A 99 -7.15 -3.84 7.60
C GLY A 99 -6.41 -3.29 8.82
N ILE A 100 -6.89 -3.55 10.04
CA ILE A 100 -6.20 -3.14 11.27
C ILE A 100 -4.93 -3.96 11.44
N ASP A 101 -3.79 -3.27 11.57
CA ASP A 101 -2.49 -3.89 11.70
C ASP A 101 -1.84 -3.56 13.06
N LEU A 102 -1.33 -4.62 13.71
CA LEU A 102 -0.63 -4.56 15.00
C LEU A 102 0.89 -4.71 14.84
N SER A 103 1.35 -4.97 13.62
CA SER A 103 2.78 -5.19 13.35
C SER A 103 3.52 -3.87 13.08
N ASN A 104 4.79 -3.77 13.48
CA ASN A 104 5.63 -2.59 13.26
C ASN A 104 5.00 -1.26 13.75
N VAL A 105 4.21 -1.31 14.80
CA VAL A 105 3.66 -0.17 15.53
C VAL A 105 4.09 -0.24 17.00
N ALA A 106 4.02 0.87 17.73
CA ALA A 106 4.34 0.87 19.15
C ALA A 106 3.41 -0.09 19.93
N ARG A 107 3.95 -0.68 21.02
CA ARG A 107 3.12 -1.52 21.89
C ARG A 107 1.95 -0.71 22.45
N GLY A 108 0.76 -1.32 22.47
CA GLY A 108 -0.45 -0.62 22.89
C GLY A 108 -1.08 0.26 21.79
N GLN A 109 -0.65 0.12 20.55
CA GLN A 109 -1.22 0.82 19.40
C GLN A 109 -1.59 -0.14 18.27
N ALA A 110 -2.53 0.27 17.45
CA ALA A 110 -2.90 -0.36 16.19
C ALA A 110 -2.98 0.70 15.09
N ALA A 111 -2.56 0.34 13.87
CA ALA A 111 -2.74 1.16 12.69
C ALA A 111 -4.08 0.83 12.03
N LEU A 112 -4.85 1.86 11.70
CA LEU A 112 -6.04 1.79 10.86
C LEU A 112 -5.63 2.06 9.41
N LEU A 113 -6.47 1.68 8.45
CA LEU A 113 -6.27 2.12 7.06
C LEU A 113 -6.37 3.66 6.96
N PRO A 114 -5.63 4.30 6.04
CA PRO A 114 -5.82 5.71 5.73
C PRO A 114 -7.28 5.98 5.35
N GLU A 115 -7.80 7.14 5.65
CA GLU A 115 -9.20 7.48 5.35
C GLU A 115 -9.50 7.45 3.84
N ASP A 116 -8.56 7.91 3.03
CA ASP A 116 -8.61 7.95 1.57
C ASP A 116 -7.20 7.76 1.02
N SER A 117 -6.85 6.50 0.69
CA SER A 117 -5.50 6.12 0.23
C SER A 117 -5.16 6.74 -1.13
N ASP A 118 -6.13 6.98 -2.01
CA ASP A 118 -5.91 7.69 -3.28
C ASP A 118 -5.55 9.15 -3.04
N ARG A 119 -6.21 9.81 -2.09
CA ARG A 119 -5.87 11.18 -1.69
C ARG A 119 -4.46 11.25 -1.09
N SER A 120 -4.08 10.26 -0.28
CA SER A 120 -2.75 10.16 0.29
C SER A 120 -1.70 9.97 -0.81
N ALA A 121 -1.94 9.09 -1.78
CA ALA A 121 -1.07 8.90 -2.94
C ALA A 121 -0.94 10.20 -3.76
N ARG A 122 -2.04 10.90 -4.05
CA ARG A 122 -2.02 12.19 -4.76
C ARG A 122 -1.17 13.24 -4.05
N ARG A 123 -1.29 13.36 -2.72
CA ARG A 123 -0.47 14.28 -1.92
C ARG A 123 1.01 13.98 -2.02
N ILE A 124 1.40 12.70 -1.99
CA ILE A 124 2.80 12.29 -2.13
C ILE A 124 3.32 12.66 -3.53
N VAL A 125 2.57 12.35 -4.60
CA VAL A 125 2.91 12.72 -5.99
C VAL A 125 3.11 14.23 -6.11
N GLU A 126 2.16 15.03 -5.63
CA GLU A 126 2.21 16.49 -5.70
C GLU A 126 3.43 17.07 -4.97
N ARG A 127 3.76 16.53 -3.79
CA ARG A 127 4.94 16.95 -3.03
C ARG A 127 6.24 16.63 -3.73
N ILE A 128 6.38 15.41 -4.26
CA ILE A 128 7.57 14.99 -5.01
C ILE A 128 7.73 15.85 -6.27
N ARG A 129 6.66 16.07 -7.05
CA ARG A 129 6.70 16.95 -8.20
C ARG A 129 7.16 18.36 -7.83
N HIS A 130 6.67 18.90 -6.72
CA HIS A 130 7.03 20.24 -6.26
C HIS A 130 8.50 20.33 -5.79
N SER A 131 8.96 19.35 -5.02
CA SER A 131 10.29 19.40 -4.39
C SER A 131 11.41 18.86 -5.28
N CYS A 132 11.14 17.82 -6.08
CA CYS A 132 12.15 17.15 -6.90
C CYS A 132 12.04 17.48 -8.40
N GLY A 133 10.90 18.03 -8.86
CA GLY A 133 10.69 18.39 -10.26
C GLY A 133 10.46 17.19 -11.18
N VAL A 134 10.09 16.02 -10.67
CA VAL A 134 9.86 14.79 -11.42
C VAL A 134 8.42 14.29 -11.29
N ASP A 135 7.93 13.67 -12.35
CA ASP A 135 6.60 13.07 -12.41
C ASP A 135 6.66 11.57 -12.10
N VAL A 136 6.13 11.16 -10.94
CA VAL A 136 6.13 9.78 -10.48
C VAL A 136 4.71 9.24 -10.29
N GLY A 137 4.57 7.91 -10.35
CA GLY A 137 3.42 7.22 -9.82
C GLY A 137 3.61 6.86 -8.33
N VAL A 138 2.53 6.81 -7.57
CA VAL A 138 2.53 6.34 -6.18
C VAL A 138 1.42 5.32 -5.99
N ILE A 139 1.75 4.19 -5.38
CA ILE A 139 0.81 3.15 -4.95
C ILE A 139 0.93 3.02 -3.44
N ILE A 140 -0.19 3.09 -2.74
CA ILE A 140 -0.27 2.70 -1.33
C ILE A 140 -0.62 1.22 -1.27
N SER A 141 0.23 0.41 -0.61
CA SER A 141 0.02 -1.04 -0.51
C SER A 141 -0.32 -1.47 0.90
N ASP A 142 -1.07 -2.56 0.99
CA ASP A 142 -1.29 -3.29 2.23
C ASP A 142 -1.27 -4.80 1.97
N THR A 143 -1.00 -5.58 3.02
CA THR A 143 -0.84 -7.03 2.92
C THR A 143 -2.15 -7.75 3.18
N PHE A 144 -2.70 -8.40 2.16
CA PHE A 144 -3.96 -9.13 2.26
C PHE A 144 -3.78 -10.65 2.18
N GLY A 145 -4.65 -11.36 2.91
CA GLY A 145 -4.86 -12.78 2.70
C GLY A 145 -5.54 -13.03 1.35
N ARG A 146 -5.30 -14.18 0.77
CA ARG A 146 -5.88 -14.56 -0.53
C ARG A 146 -6.95 -15.64 -0.35
N PRO A 147 -8.15 -15.49 -0.96
CA PRO A 147 -9.16 -16.54 -0.97
C PRO A 147 -8.61 -17.84 -1.59
N TRP A 148 -8.90 -18.98 -0.95
CA TRP A 148 -8.53 -20.34 -1.40
C TRP A 148 -7.04 -20.61 -1.63
N ARG A 149 -6.15 -19.73 -1.19
CA ARG A 149 -4.70 -19.91 -1.29
C ARG A 149 -4.02 -19.64 0.04
N ARG A 150 -2.91 -20.34 0.30
CA ARG A 150 -2.04 -20.03 1.44
C ARG A 150 -1.13 -18.84 1.09
N GLY A 151 -0.76 -18.13 2.16
CA GLY A 151 0.11 -16.96 2.07
C GLY A 151 -0.67 -15.67 1.86
N VAL A 152 0.01 -14.57 2.12
CA VAL A 152 -0.45 -13.22 1.91
C VAL A 152 0.26 -12.62 0.70
N THR A 153 -0.20 -11.52 0.20
CA THR A 153 0.46 -10.70 -0.83
C THR A 153 0.09 -9.26 -0.61
N ASP A 154 0.94 -8.35 -1.02
CA ASP A 154 0.56 -6.94 -1.04
C ASP A 154 -0.36 -6.67 -2.22
N VAL A 155 -1.34 -5.80 -1.97
CA VAL A 155 -2.29 -5.28 -2.95
C VAL A 155 -2.31 -3.76 -2.86
N ALA A 156 -2.65 -3.10 -3.95
CA ALA A 156 -2.86 -1.67 -3.97
C ALA A 156 -4.17 -1.32 -3.26
N ILE A 157 -4.13 -0.40 -2.32
CA ILE A 157 -5.31 0.14 -1.65
C ILE A 157 -5.60 1.60 -2.01
N GLY A 158 -4.73 2.20 -2.80
CA GLY A 158 -4.86 3.53 -3.39
C GLY A 158 -3.69 3.83 -4.30
N CYS A 159 -3.90 4.67 -5.32
CA CYS A 159 -2.84 5.07 -6.23
C CYS A 159 -3.07 6.47 -6.83
N ALA A 160 -1.98 7.05 -7.35
CA ALA A 160 -2.01 8.29 -8.13
C ALA A 160 -0.83 8.33 -9.11
N GLY A 161 -1.02 8.96 -10.27
CA GLY A 161 0.02 9.08 -11.29
C GLY A 161 0.32 7.77 -12.04
N VAL A 162 -0.41 6.70 -11.78
CA VAL A 162 -0.29 5.40 -12.42
C VAL A 162 -1.69 4.83 -12.68
N ALA A 163 -1.86 4.11 -13.80
CA ALA A 163 -3.11 3.42 -14.09
C ALA A 163 -3.25 2.21 -13.17
N ALA A 164 -4.32 2.16 -12.37
CA ALA A 164 -4.58 1.02 -11.48
C ALA A 164 -4.86 -0.26 -12.28
N VAL A 165 -5.65 -0.13 -13.35
CA VAL A 165 -6.08 -1.22 -14.22
C VAL A 165 -5.82 -0.81 -15.67
N VAL A 166 -5.24 -1.72 -16.44
CA VAL A 166 -5.08 -1.57 -17.89
C VAL A 166 -6.15 -2.41 -18.57
N ASP A 167 -7.04 -1.75 -19.28
CA ASP A 167 -8.12 -2.38 -20.03
C ASP A 167 -7.61 -2.79 -21.42
N LEU A 168 -7.56 -4.08 -21.67
CA LEU A 168 -7.14 -4.68 -22.95
C LEU A 168 -8.33 -5.16 -23.79
N ARG A 169 -9.56 -4.92 -23.34
CA ARG A 169 -10.76 -5.30 -24.12
C ARG A 169 -10.78 -4.56 -25.45
N GLY A 170 -11.12 -5.29 -26.52
CA GLY A 170 -11.09 -4.75 -27.88
C GLY A 170 -9.70 -4.72 -28.55
N THR A 171 -8.63 -5.12 -27.84
CA THR A 171 -7.32 -5.35 -28.47
C THR A 171 -7.22 -6.79 -28.96
N GLU A 172 -6.22 -7.10 -29.81
CA GLU A 172 -6.00 -8.45 -30.32
C GLU A 172 -4.84 -9.13 -29.60
N ASP A 173 -4.96 -10.46 -29.42
CA ASP A 173 -3.84 -11.31 -28.99
C ASP A 173 -2.84 -11.51 -30.15
N SER A 174 -1.71 -12.24 -29.87
CA SER A 174 -0.66 -12.50 -30.88
C SER A 174 -1.11 -13.31 -32.09
N LEU A 175 -2.32 -13.86 -32.07
CA LEU A 175 -2.92 -14.64 -33.17
C LEU A 175 -4.11 -13.92 -33.83
N GLY A 176 -4.35 -12.64 -33.48
CA GLY A 176 -5.41 -11.81 -34.03
C GLY A 176 -6.80 -12.09 -33.45
N ARG A 177 -6.89 -12.72 -32.25
CA ARG A 177 -8.17 -12.90 -31.57
C ARG A 177 -8.43 -11.75 -30.63
N GLU A 178 -9.60 -11.14 -30.73
CA GLU A 178 -10.03 -10.04 -29.85
C GLU A 178 -10.14 -10.50 -28.38
N LEU A 179 -9.55 -9.71 -27.48
CA LEU A 179 -9.65 -9.87 -26.02
C LEU A 179 -10.95 -9.22 -25.54
N MET A 180 -11.91 -10.05 -25.12
CA MET A 180 -13.27 -9.58 -24.78
C MET A 180 -13.44 -9.17 -23.30
N VAL A 181 -12.58 -9.67 -22.41
CA VAL A 181 -12.77 -9.56 -20.94
C VAL A 181 -11.49 -9.28 -20.18
N THR A 182 -10.37 -9.01 -20.86
CA THR A 182 -9.05 -8.90 -20.21
C THR A 182 -8.83 -7.50 -19.67
N GLU A 183 -8.76 -7.41 -18.35
CA GLU A 183 -8.32 -6.23 -17.60
C GLU A 183 -7.20 -6.67 -16.67
N VAL A 184 -6.08 -5.93 -16.65
CA VAL A 184 -4.89 -6.26 -15.85
C VAL A 184 -4.77 -5.25 -14.73
N CYS A 185 -4.79 -5.72 -13.47
CA CYS A 185 -4.59 -4.88 -12.29
C CYS A 185 -3.10 -4.62 -12.07
N VAL A 186 -2.52 -3.68 -12.83
CA VAL A 186 -1.10 -3.34 -12.80
C VAL A 186 -0.68 -2.84 -11.42
N ALA A 187 -1.55 -2.11 -10.72
CA ALA A 187 -1.22 -1.61 -9.39
C ALA A 187 -1.01 -2.75 -8.38
N ASP A 188 -1.80 -3.83 -8.43
CA ASP A 188 -1.61 -4.99 -7.55
C ASP A 188 -0.34 -5.77 -7.92
N GLU A 189 -0.03 -5.91 -9.21
CA GLU A 189 1.21 -6.56 -9.66
C GLU A 189 2.44 -5.81 -9.17
N LEU A 190 2.45 -4.47 -9.25
CA LEU A 190 3.53 -3.63 -8.74
C LEU A 190 3.61 -3.66 -7.21
N ALA A 191 2.48 -3.62 -6.51
CA ALA A 191 2.43 -3.74 -5.05
C ALA A 191 3.03 -5.08 -4.58
N ALA A 192 2.61 -6.18 -5.19
CA ALA A 192 3.12 -7.51 -4.87
C ALA A 192 4.62 -7.67 -5.20
N ALA A 193 5.09 -7.08 -6.31
CA ALA A 193 6.50 -7.09 -6.69
C ALA A 193 7.37 -6.28 -5.72
N ALA A 194 6.88 -5.13 -5.24
CA ALA A 194 7.57 -4.30 -4.25
C ALA A 194 7.78 -5.02 -2.90
N ASP A 195 6.82 -5.84 -2.46
CA ASP A 195 6.93 -6.60 -1.20
C ASP A 195 8.14 -7.56 -1.19
N LEU A 196 8.62 -8.00 -2.38
CA LEU A 196 9.80 -8.86 -2.49
C LEU A 196 11.09 -8.18 -2.00
N VAL A 197 11.18 -6.85 -2.06
CA VAL A 197 12.35 -6.09 -1.62
C VAL A 197 12.10 -5.33 -0.31
N CYS A 198 10.85 -5.02 0.02
CA CYS A 198 10.48 -4.40 1.30
C CYS A 198 10.55 -5.39 2.46
N GLY A 199 10.05 -6.60 2.27
CA GLY A 199 9.95 -7.60 3.33
C GLY A 199 9.07 -7.15 4.51
N LYS A 200 9.01 -7.98 5.54
CA LYS A 200 8.18 -7.69 6.74
C LYS A 200 9.00 -7.27 7.97
N ALA A 201 10.28 -7.57 8.00
CA ALA A 201 11.16 -7.36 9.16
C ALA A 201 12.32 -6.39 8.88
N GLU A 202 12.51 -5.98 7.63
CA GLU A 202 13.71 -5.22 7.20
C GLU A 202 13.58 -3.71 7.47
N GLY A 203 12.39 -3.24 7.84
CA GLY A 203 12.16 -1.82 8.10
C GLY A 203 12.19 -0.95 6.83
N ILE A 204 11.89 -1.53 5.68
CA ILE A 204 11.87 -0.87 4.37
C ILE A 204 10.41 -0.64 3.95
N PRO A 205 9.83 0.55 4.22
CA PRO A 205 8.41 0.79 3.95
C PRO A 205 8.12 1.31 2.54
N VAL A 206 9.13 1.50 1.71
CA VAL A 206 8.99 2.05 0.35
C VAL A 206 9.89 1.29 -0.61
N ALA A 207 9.37 0.98 -1.80
CA ALA A 207 10.14 0.53 -2.95
C ALA A 207 9.95 1.47 -4.14
N LEU A 208 11.00 1.65 -4.93
CA LEU A 208 10.96 2.34 -6.22
C LEU A 208 11.02 1.31 -7.34
N ILE A 209 10.09 1.41 -8.29
CA ILE A 209 10.01 0.54 -9.46
C ILE A 209 10.25 1.39 -10.71
N ARG A 210 11.13 0.93 -11.58
CA ARG A 210 11.52 1.59 -12.84
C ARG A 210 11.56 0.59 -13.99
N GLY A 211 10.97 0.96 -15.18
CA GLY A 211 11.04 0.17 -16.40
C GLY A 211 9.87 0.32 -17.33
#